data_3c4ab03c890b4395199f9bcc20e7fe46
#
_entry.id   3c4ab03c890b4395199f9bcc20e7fe46
#
_cell.length_a   1.000
_cell.length_b   1.000
_cell.length_c   1.000
_cell.angle_alpha   90.00
_cell.angle_beta   90.00
_cell.angle_gamma   90.00
#
_symmetry.space_group_name_H-M   'P 1'
#
loop_
_entity.id
_entity.type
_entity.pdbx_description
1 polymer ?
#
loop_
_entity_poly.entity_id
_entity_poly.type
_entity_poly.pdbx_seq_one_letter_code
_entity_poly.pdbx_strand_id
1 'polypeptide(L)'
;MKKIIYIVPYFGIFPDFFKMWLLSCKYNPTIDWMILTDDKTEYDYPPNVHVYYMSFDELKKHIQAKYDFSIKLIYPYKVCDYKVAYGDIFSENIKEYDFWGYCDIDMFWGDIRSFLTEERLEKFDRIGYLGHSTVYRNTPEINSLYKKSLEGEYIYKKIFQTSGNCYFDELHIGHIFDQQGRKTCKDLIFADIMPWSPKFMLSYAEGRDMAKNRNRVFTWENGHLYSHSIIDGHIENDEYMYIHFLKRNMDFSQEYSEQTNFLIVPNKFLLDIPQISIRLIKKYSSGFIFSFWWSLFKRNRHRITLSRLKSFFKRKLHESKKINKMIEQAEDNEKN
;
A
#
# COMPACT_ATOMS: atom_id res chain seq x y z
N MET A 1 -0.07 -26.56 3.14
CA MET A 1 0.06 -25.14 2.72
C MET A 1 -0.51 -24.28 3.83
N LYS A 2 0.23 -23.30 4.31
CA LYS A 2 -0.22 -22.36 5.36
C LYS A 2 -1.42 -21.55 4.88
N LYS A 3 -2.46 -21.48 5.72
CA LYS A 3 -3.66 -20.69 5.43
C LYS A 3 -3.41 -19.22 5.73
N ILE A 4 -3.77 -18.34 4.81
CA ILE A 4 -3.56 -16.88 4.90
C ILE A 4 -4.88 -16.16 4.65
N ILE A 5 -5.20 -15.17 5.49
CA ILE A 5 -6.33 -14.29 5.31
C ILE A 5 -5.91 -12.81 5.41
N TYR A 6 -6.40 -11.99 4.49
CA TYR A 6 -6.30 -10.54 4.59
C TYR A 6 -7.59 -9.95 5.18
N ILE A 7 -7.45 -9.03 6.13
CA ILE A 7 -8.55 -8.33 6.78
C ILE A 7 -8.63 -6.92 6.20
N VAL A 8 -9.77 -6.57 5.60
CA VAL A 8 -9.96 -5.37 4.78
C VAL A 8 -11.21 -4.60 5.22
N PRO A 9 -11.15 -3.81 6.30
CA PRO A 9 -12.23 -2.89 6.63
C PRO A 9 -12.25 -1.72 5.64
N TYR A 10 -13.37 -1.54 4.96
CA TYR A 10 -13.59 -0.43 4.03
C TYR A 10 -15.02 0.09 4.19
N PHE A 11 -15.18 1.38 4.45
CA PHE A 11 -16.48 2.02 4.66
C PHE A 11 -16.68 3.17 3.68
N GLY A 12 -17.86 3.20 3.07
CA GLY A 12 -18.21 4.01 1.93
C GLY A 12 -18.22 3.20 0.64
N ILE A 13 -18.61 3.81 -0.47
CA ILE A 13 -18.74 3.16 -1.77
C ILE A 13 -17.36 2.77 -2.29
N PHE A 14 -17.20 1.51 -2.71
CA PHE A 14 -15.98 1.05 -3.34
C PHE A 14 -15.70 1.81 -4.65
N PRO A 15 -14.44 2.10 -4.97
CA PRO A 15 -14.08 2.74 -6.23
C PRO A 15 -14.37 1.80 -7.42
N ASP A 16 -14.57 2.39 -8.61
CA ASP A 16 -14.83 1.63 -9.85
C ASP A 16 -13.79 0.54 -10.11
N PHE A 17 -12.57 0.77 -9.68
CA PHE A 17 -11.45 -0.17 -9.76
C PHE A 17 -11.66 -1.44 -8.93
N PHE A 18 -12.56 -1.48 -7.97
CA PHE A 18 -12.75 -2.61 -7.05
C PHE A 18 -13.06 -3.93 -7.77
N LYS A 19 -13.75 -3.89 -8.91
CA LYS A 19 -13.98 -5.09 -9.74
C LYS A 19 -12.67 -5.72 -10.22
N MET A 20 -11.66 -4.91 -10.53
CA MET A 20 -10.34 -5.38 -10.93
C MET A 20 -9.59 -5.99 -9.73
N TRP A 21 -9.72 -5.37 -8.57
CA TRP A 21 -9.18 -5.92 -7.33
C TRP A 21 -9.78 -7.31 -7.05
N LEU A 22 -11.10 -7.48 -7.16
CA LEU A 22 -11.78 -8.78 -7.01
C LEU A 22 -11.30 -9.81 -8.03
N LEU A 23 -11.12 -9.42 -9.31
CA LEU A 23 -10.55 -10.29 -10.33
C LEU A 23 -9.16 -10.80 -9.90
N SER A 24 -8.30 -9.92 -9.42
CA SER A 24 -6.96 -10.32 -8.96
C SER A 24 -6.99 -11.21 -7.72
N CYS A 25 -7.98 -11.06 -6.83
CA CYS A 25 -8.22 -11.97 -5.72
C CYS A 25 -8.62 -13.37 -6.21
N LYS A 26 -9.50 -13.46 -7.23
CA LYS A 26 -9.95 -14.72 -7.82
C LYS A 26 -8.78 -15.59 -8.31
N TYR A 27 -7.74 -14.98 -8.85
CA TYR A 27 -6.53 -15.68 -9.31
C TYR A 27 -5.60 -16.16 -8.18
N ASN A 28 -5.93 -15.87 -6.93
CA ASN A 28 -5.21 -16.32 -5.74
C ASN A 28 -6.11 -17.19 -4.84
N PRO A 29 -6.62 -18.35 -5.30
CA PRO A 29 -7.69 -19.11 -4.62
C PRO A 29 -7.26 -19.73 -3.29
N THR A 30 -5.99 -19.70 -2.95
CA THR A 30 -5.44 -20.21 -1.68
C THR A 30 -5.21 -19.12 -0.64
N ILE A 31 -5.60 -17.88 -0.96
CA ILE A 31 -5.56 -16.72 -0.09
C ILE A 31 -7.01 -16.28 0.13
N ASP A 32 -7.39 -16.01 1.35
CA ASP A 32 -8.71 -15.51 1.68
C ASP A 32 -8.68 -14.02 2.01
N TRP A 33 -9.81 -13.34 1.76
CA TRP A 33 -10.01 -11.94 2.15
C TRP A 33 -11.29 -11.80 2.96
N MET A 34 -11.20 -11.19 4.14
CA MET A 34 -12.32 -10.81 4.97
C MET A 34 -12.58 -9.31 4.80
N ILE A 35 -13.62 -8.97 4.07
CA ILE A 35 -14.05 -7.58 3.85
C ILE A 35 -15.09 -7.21 4.89
N LEU A 36 -14.91 -6.09 5.59
CA LEU A 36 -15.90 -5.49 6.49
C LEU A 36 -16.32 -4.14 5.89
N THR A 37 -17.60 -4.02 5.52
CA THR A 37 -18.07 -2.86 4.74
C THR A 37 -19.53 -2.52 5.00
N ASP A 38 -19.89 -1.25 4.77
CA ASP A 38 -21.27 -0.76 4.69
C ASP A 38 -21.77 -0.63 3.24
N ASP A 39 -20.90 -0.84 2.25
CA ASP A 39 -21.29 -0.83 0.83
C ASP A 39 -22.04 -2.12 0.47
N LYS A 40 -23.32 -1.95 0.09
CA LYS A 40 -24.21 -3.04 -0.32
C LYS A 40 -24.34 -3.17 -1.83
N THR A 41 -23.47 -2.51 -2.59
CA THR A 41 -23.43 -2.67 -4.04
C THR A 41 -23.17 -4.15 -4.37
N GLU A 42 -23.93 -4.69 -5.31
CA GLU A 42 -23.76 -6.07 -5.75
C GLU A 42 -22.49 -6.18 -6.60
N TYR A 43 -21.59 -7.04 -6.15
CA TYR A 43 -20.37 -7.42 -6.85
C TYR A 43 -20.33 -8.94 -7.02
N ASP A 44 -19.69 -9.41 -8.08
CA ASP A 44 -19.36 -10.83 -8.26
C ASP A 44 -18.14 -11.17 -7.39
N TYR A 45 -18.40 -11.49 -6.12
CA TYR A 45 -17.36 -11.85 -5.16
C TYR A 45 -16.86 -13.27 -5.41
N PRO A 46 -15.55 -13.46 -5.64
CA PRO A 46 -14.99 -14.81 -5.77
C PRO A 46 -15.09 -15.59 -4.44
N PRO A 47 -15.08 -16.94 -4.48
CA PRO A 47 -15.33 -17.79 -3.29
C PRO A 47 -14.38 -17.55 -2.12
N ASN A 48 -13.20 -17.03 -2.36
CA ASN A 48 -12.17 -16.71 -1.36
C ASN A 48 -12.28 -15.27 -0.82
N VAL A 49 -13.33 -14.54 -1.18
CA VAL A 49 -13.62 -13.19 -0.64
C VAL A 49 -14.90 -13.25 0.18
N HIS A 50 -14.74 -13.12 1.49
CA HIS A 50 -15.83 -13.23 2.48
C HIS A 50 -16.25 -11.83 2.92
N VAL A 51 -17.50 -11.44 2.65
CA VAL A 51 -18.00 -10.09 2.94
C VAL A 51 -18.89 -10.10 4.18
N TYR A 52 -18.54 -9.24 5.13
CA TYR A 52 -19.29 -9.01 6.37
C TYR A 52 -19.85 -7.59 6.35
N TYR A 53 -21.15 -7.50 6.12
CA TYR A 53 -21.83 -6.20 6.10
C TYR A 53 -22.04 -5.69 7.52
N MET A 54 -21.47 -4.53 7.78
CA MET A 54 -21.61 -3.81 9.04
C MET A 54 -21.43 -2.32 8.84
N SER A 55 -21.99 -1.51 9.71
CA SER A 55 -21.75 -0.08 9.76
C SER A 55 -20.38 0.24 10.40
N PHE A 56 -19.86 1.42 10.10
CA PHE A 56 -18.63 1.91 10.76
C PHE A 56 -18.77 2.01 12.29
N ASP A 57 -19.97 2.34 12.79
CA ASP A 57 -20.24 2.39 14.23
C ASP A 57 -20.25 1.01 14.90
N GLU A 58 -20.70 -0.04 14.20
CA GLU A 58 -20.59 -1.42 14.69
C GLU A 58 -19.14 -1.87 14.76
N LEU A 59 -18.33 -1.58 13.73
CA LEU A 59 -16.88 -1.83 13.78
C LEU A 59 -16.24 -1.11 14.95
N LYS A 60 -16.57 0.18 15.14
CA LYS A 60 -16.05 0.98 16.24
C LYS A 60 -16.39 0.38 17.62
N LYS A 61 -17.65 -0.09 17.80
CA LYS A 61 -18.07 -0.79 19.03
C LYS A 61 -17.29 -2.08 19.24
N HIS A 62 -17.10 -2.86 18.17
CA HIS A 62 -16.35 -4.10 18.20
C HIS A 62 -14.90 -3.86 18.62
N ILE A 63 -14.24 -2.85 18.05
CA ILE A 63 -12.86 -2.46 18.41
C ILE A 63 -12.81 -1.91 19.85
N GLN A 64 -13.75 -1.02 20.24
CA GLN A 64 -13.78 -0.45 21.59
C GLN A 64 -13.88 -1.53 22.67
N ALA A 65 -14.59 -2.62 22.43
CA ALA A 65 -14.77 -3.71 23.39
C ALA A 65 -13.45 -4.46 23.75
N LYS A 66 -12.40 -4.28 22.93
CA LYS A 66 -11.07 -4.86 23.18
C LYS A 66 -10.18 -4.01 24.12
N TYR A 67 -10.61 -2.80 24.48
CA TYR A 67 -9.79 -1.84 25.24
C TYR A 67 -10.55 -1.27 26.41
N ASP A 68 -9.85 -1.11 27.54
CA ASP A 68 -10.32 -0.52 28.81
C ASP A 68 -10.28 1.02 28.82
N PHE A 69 -9.86 1.64 27.70
CA PHE A 69 -9.79 3.09 27.52
C PHE A 69 -10.59 3.51 26.27
N SER A 70 -11.04 4.77 26.25
CA SER A 70 -11.81 5.30 25.10
C SER A 70 -10.93 5.48 23.87
N ILE A 71 -11.29 4.84 22.76
CA ILE A 71 -10.61 4.99 21.48
C ILE A 71 -11.13 6.19 20.70
N LYS A 72 -10.30 6.79 19.82
CA LYS A 72 -10.62 7.91 18.94
C LYS A 72 -10.76 7.48 17.47
N LEU A 73 -11.55 6.43 17.22
CA LEU A 73 -11.89 5.99 15.88
C LEU A 73 -13.12 6.79 15.40
N ILE A 74 -12.88 8.01 14.86
CA ILE A 74 -13.92 9.00 14.58
C ILE A 74 -14.32 9.12 13.11
N TYR A 75 -13.54 8.53 12.19
CA TYR A 75 -13.85 8.47 10.76
C TYR A 75 -13.21 7.23 10.13
N PRO A 76 -13.75 6.70 9.01
CA PRO A 76 -13.32 5.42 8.43
C PRO A 76 -11.82 5.32 8.15
N TYR A 77 -11.20 6.35 7.59
CA TYR A 77 -9.76 6.30 7.25
C TYR A 77 -8.84 6.14 8.48
N LYS A 78 -9.31 6.47 9.71
CA LYS A 78 -8.55 6.24 10.96
C LYS A 78 -8.35 4.75 11.27
N VAL A 79 -9.10 3.86 10.63
CA VAL A 79 -8.93 2.39 10.76
C VAL A 79 -7.52 1.94 10.36
N CYS A 80 -6.81 2.70 9.53
CA CYS A 80 -5.43 2.38 9.16
C CYS A 80 -4.47 2.29 10.36
N ASP A 81 -4.68 3.09 11.42
CA ASP A 81 -3.87 3.01 12.62
C ASP A 81 -4.14 1.75 13.48
N TYR A 82 -5.25 1.04 13.22
CA TYR A 82 -5.63 -0.20 13.90
C TYR A 82 -5.19 -1.46 13.13
N LYS A 83 -4.66 -1.33 11.91
CA LYS A 83 -4.23 -2.45 11.06
C LYS A 83 -3.34 -3.44 11.82
N VAL A 84 -2.40 -2.93 12.62
CA VAL A 84 -1.46 -3.73 13.42
C VAL A 84 -2.11 -4.56 14.53
N ALA A 85 -3.34 -4.26 14.88
CA ALA A 85 -4.12 -4.91 15.93
C ALA A 85 -5.19 -5.87 15.39
N TYR A 86 -5.33 -6.03 14.08
CA TYR A 86 -6.40 -6.85 13.50
C TYR A 86 -6.34 -8.32 13.96
N GLY A 87 -5.14 -8.87 14.15
CA GLY A 87 -4.98 -10.23 14.67
C GLY A 87 -5.57 -10.44 16.06
N ASP A 88 -5.55 -9.40 16.91
CA ASP A 88 -6.15 -9.41 18.24
C ASP A 88 -7.65 -9.05 18.19
N ILE A 89 -8.01 -8.03 17.38
CA ILE A 89 -9.38 -7.55 17.25
C ILE A 89 -10.29 -8.63 16.66
N PHE A 90 -9.83 -9.31 15.62
CA PHE A 90 -10.61 -10.32 14.87
C PHE A 90 -10.14 -11.75 15.17
N SER A 91 -9.51 -12.00 16.32
CA SER A 91 -8.93 -13.29 16.70
C SER A 91 -9.88 -14.48 16.51
N GLU A 92 -11.18 -14.31 16.85
CA GLU A 92 -12.19 -15.36 16.67
C GLU A 92 -12.48 -15.67 15.19
N ASN A 93 -12.40 -14.68 14.33
CA ASN A 93 -12.66 -14.84 12.89
C ASN A 93 -11.52 -15.52 12.14
N ILE A 94 -10.30 -15.42 12.68
CA ILE A 94 -9.08 -15.87 11.99
C ILE A 94 -8.40 -17.06 12.66
N LYS A 95 -9.01 -17.70 13.65
CA LYS A 95 -8.39 -18.79 14.42
C LYS A 95 -7.95 -20.00 13.59
N GLU A 96 -8.57 -20.22 12.44
CA GLU A 96 -8.27 -21.33 11.53
C GLU A 96 -7.14 -21.01 10.53
N TYR A 97 -6.61 -19.78 10.57
CA TYR A 97 -5.54 -19.32 9.68
C TYR A 97 -4.19 -19.33 10.39
N ASP A 98 -3.14 -19.71 9.66
CA ASP A 98 -1.75 -19.67 10.13
C ASP A 98 -1.18 -18.25 10.11
N PHE A 99 -1.68 -17.43 9.16
CA PHE A 99 -1.28 -16.04 8.97
C PHE A 99 -2.49 -15.16 8.71
N TRP A 100 -2.41 -13.94 9.18
CA TRP A 100 -3.35 -12.88 8.83
C TRP A 100 -2.58 -11.67 8.29
N GLY A 101 -3.22 -10.85 7.50
CA GLY A 101 -2.64 -9.62 7.00
C GLY A 101 -3.69 -8.53 6.83
N TYR A 102 -3.24 -7.40 6.38
CA TYR A 102 -4.08 -6.33 5.87
C TYR A 102 -3.59 -5.92 4.48
N CYS A 103 -4.48 -5.37 3.69
CA CYS A 103 -4.13 -4.75 2.42
C CYS A 103 -5.04 -3.57 2.11
N ASP A 104 -4.57 -2.69 1.24
CA ASP A 104 -5.38 -1.63 0.66
C ASP A 104 -6.16 -2.16 -0.56
N ILE A 105 -7.19 -1.45 -1.00
CA ILE A 105 -8.00 -1.85 -2.16
C ILE A 105 -7.54 -1.16 -3.47
N ASP A 106 -6.64 -0.18 -3.40
CA ASP A 106 -6.04 0.47 -4.56
C ASP A 106 -4.77 -0.27 -5.04
N MET A 107 -4.86 -1.60 -5.02
CA MET A 107 -3.83 -2.56 -5.43
C MET A 107 -4.37 -3.50 -6.50
N PHE A 108 -3.45 -4.17 -7.22
CA PHE A 108 -3.77 -5.25 -8.13
C PHE A 108 -2.77 -6.40 -7.93
N TRP A 109 -3.29 -7.59 -7.58
CA TRP A 109 -2.46 -8.72 -7.21
C TRP A 109 -1.89 -9.46 -8.41
N GLY A 110 -0.63 -9.89 -8.28
CA GLY A 110 -0.03 -10.97 -9.04
C GLY A 110 -0.20 -12.30 -8.32
N ASP A 111 0.69 -13.27 -8.58
CA ASP A 111 0.72 -14.54 -7.86
C ASP A 111 1.33 -14.36 -6.45
N ILE A 112 0.46 -14.30 -5.45
CA ILE A 112 0.88 -14.09 -4.06
C ILE A 112 1.75 -15.26 -3.57
N ARG A 113 1.45 -16.50 -3.99
CA ARG A 113 2.16 -17.67 -3.49
C ARG A 113 3.59 -17.80 -4.00
N SER A 114 3.91 -17.24 -5.15
CA SER A 114 5.30 -17.14 -5.63
C SER A 114 6.18 -16.31 -4.68
N PHE A 115 5.58 -15.42 -3.87
CA PHE A 115 6.30 -14.58 -2.92
C PHE A 115 6.08 -14.97 -1.46
N LEU A 116 4.88 -15.37 -1.06
CA LEU A 116 4.59 -15.92 0.27
C LEU A 116 4.77 -17.45 0.27
N THR A 117 6.01 -17.88 0.00
CA THR A 117 6.39 -19.30 -0.01
C THR A 117 6.36 -19.90 1.38
N GLU A 118 6.21 -21.23 1.49
CA GLU A 118 6.23 -21.93 2.79
C GLU A 118 7.54 -21.64 3.55
N GLU A 119 8.69 -21.62 2.86
CA GLU A 119 9.99 -21.29 3.48
C GLU A 119 9.97 -19.87 4.09
N ARG A 120 9.45 -18.88 3.35
CA ARG A 120 9.35 -17.50 3.83
C ARG A 120 8.41 -17.38 5.02
N LEU A 121 7.26 -18.06 4.96
CA LEU A 121 6.27 -18.11 6.04
C LEU A 121 6.82 -18.82 7.30
N GLU A 122 7.67 -19.82 7.16
CA GLU A 122 8.34 -20.46 8.31
C GLU A 122 9.39 -19.56 8.94
N LYS A 123 10.12 -18.81 8.15
CA LYS A 123 11.27 -18.00 8.57
C LYS A 123 10.90 -16.71 9.28
N PHE A 124 9.78 -16.07 8.91
CA PHE A 124 9.43 -14.73 9.35
C PHE A 124 8.13 -14.69 10.16
N ASP A 125 8.06 -13.80 11.14
CA ASP A 125 6.87 -13.50 11.93
C ASP A 125 6.02 -12.40 11.27
N ARG A 126 6.68 -11.55 10.46
CA ARG A 126 6.08 -10.45 9.71
C ARG A 126 6.69 -10.38 8.31
N ILE A 127 5.85 -10.29 7.28
CA ILE A 127 6.28 -10.14 5.88
C ILE A 127 5.63 -8.87 5.32
N GLY A 128 6.47 -7.96 4.85
CA GLY A 128 6.07 -6.59 4.53
C GLY A 128 6.35 -5.63 5.69
N TYR A 129 6.42 -4.34 5.39
CA TYR A 129 6.76 -3.29 6.37
C TYR A 129 6.12 -1.94 6.07
N LEU A 130 5.29 -1.87 5.02
CA LEU A 130 4.55 -0.68 4.62
C LEU A 130 3.05 -0.86 4.84
N GLY A 131 2.34 0.26 4.90
CA GLY A 131 0.93 0.31 5.24
C GLY A 131 -0.02 -0.33 4.22
N HIS A 132 0.41 -0.49 2.96
CA HIS A 132 -0.47 -1.00 1.90
C HIS A 132 -0.64 -2.52 1.89
N SER A 133 0.33 -3.32 2.38
CA SER A 133 0.16 -4.76 2.62
C SER A 133 1.23 -5.30 3.56
N THR A 134 0.79 -6.02 4.58
CA THR A 134 1.68 -6.73 5.51
C THR A 134 0.99 -7.98 6.03
N VAL A 135 1.73 -9.08 6.17
CA VAL A 135 1.26 -10.36 6.68
C VAL A 135 1.98 -10.69 7.99
N TYR A 136 1.26 -11.19 8.96
CA TYR A 136 1.73 -11.55 10.30
C TYR A 136 1.44 -13.02 10.60
N ARG A 137 2.35 -13.69 11.31
CA ARG A 137 2.09 -15.02 11.87
C ARG A 137 0.94 -14.93 12.88
N ASN A 138 -0.04 -15.81 12.76
CA ASN A 138 -1.21 -15.81 13.63
C ASN A 138 -0.94 -16.61 14.91
N THR A 139 -0.33 -15.96 15.87
CA THR A 139 -0.17 -16.51 17.24
C THR A 139 -0.58 -15.45 18.27
N PRO A 140 -1.08 -15.86 19.45
CA PRO A 140 -1.46 -14.90 20.51
C PRO A 140 -0.36 -13.91 20.84
N GLU A 141 0.90 -14.35 20.78
CA GLU A 141 2.07 -13.53 21.05
C GLU A 141 2.25 -12.45 19.98
N ILE A 142 2.24 -12.81 18.70
CA ILE A 142 2.39 -11.86 17.58
C ILE A 142 1.17 -10.94 17.49
N ASN A 143 -0.04 -11.47 17.68
CA ASN A 143 -1.27 -10.69 17.60
C ASN A 143 -1.34 -9.59 18.68
N SER A 144 -0.72 -9.83 19.84
CA SER A 144 -0.67 -8.86 20.97
C SER A 144 0.59 -7.99 20.97
N LEU A 145 1.53 -8.20 20.04
CA LEU A 145 2.85 -7.57 20.06
C LEU A 145 2.78 -6.03 20.01
N TYR A 146 1.80 -5.48 19.27
CA TYR A 146 1.57 -4.03 19.20
C TYR A 146 1.31 -3.35 20.55
N LYS A 147 0.93 -4.14 21.59
CA LYS A 147 0.71 -3.68 22.97
C LYS A 147 2.01 -3.54 23.76
N LYS A 148 3.13 -4.05 23.28
CA LYS A 148 4.43 -3.91 23.95
C LYS A 148 4.88 -2.46 23.97
N SER A 149 5.57 -2.07 25.02
CA SER A 149 6.15 -0.74 25.10
C SER A 149 7.31 -0.59 24.10
N LEU A 150 7.43 0.57 23.51
CA LEU A 150 8.59 1.00 22.74
C LEU A 150 9.29 2.09 23.57
N GLU A 151 10.55 1.86 23.96
CA GLU A 151 11.31 2.79 24.81
C GLU A 151 10.57 3.21 26.10
N GLY A 152 9.83 2.27 26.69
CA GLY A 152 9.05 2.51 27.92
C GLY A 152 7.66 3.09 27.71
N GLU A 153 7.27 3.45 26.47
CA GLU A 153 5.97 4.03 26.15
C GLU A 153 5.03 3.05 25.47
N TYR A 154 3.77 3.03 25.88
CA TYR A 154 2.71 2.24 25.25
C TYR A 154 2.13 3.02 24.05
N ILE A 155 2.83 2.94 22.90
CA ILE A 155 2.53 3.70 21.69
C ILE A 155 1.10 3.49 21.22
N TYR A 156 0.59 2.25 21.24
CA TYR A 156 -0.78 1.94 20.80
C TYR A 156 -1.84 2.73 21.58
N LYS A 157 -1.67 2.93 22.91
CA LYS A 157 -2.61 3.72 23.71
C LYS A 157 -2.65 5.18 23.25
N LYS A 158 -1.48 5.78 23.02
CA LYS A 158 -1.38 7.16 22.51
C LYS A 158 -2.04 7.29 21.14
N ILE A 159 -1.74 6.36 20.22
CA ILE A 159 -2.28 6.38 18.85
C ILE A 159 -3.80 6.18 18.83
N PHE A 160 -4.31 5.19 19.58
CA PHE A 160 -5.73 4.88 19.60
C PHE A 160 -6.57 5.96 20.32
N GLN A 161 -5.96 6.75 21.19
CA GLN A 161 -6.57 7.92 21.84
C GLN A 161 -6.34 9.23 21.06
N THR A 162 -5.65 9.20 19.92
CA THR A 162 -5.42 10.36 19.06
C THR A 162 -6.43 10.37 17.92
N SER A 163 -7.05 11.54 17.64
CA SER A 163 -8.04 11.67 16.57
C SER A 163 -7.45 11.72 15.15
N GLY A 164 -6.20 12.18 15.00
CA GLY A 164 -5.49 12.21 13.73
C GLY A 164 -4.86 10.87 13.36
N ASN A 165 -4.49 10.68 12.08
CA ASN A 165 -3.72 9.52 11.64
C ASN A 165 -2.27 9.60 12.15
N CYS A 166 -1.77 8.49 12.66
CA CYS A 166 -0.45 8.38 13.27
C CYS A 166 0.46 7.40 12.52
N TYR A 167 -0.05 6.69 11.47
CA TYR A 167 0.72 5.74 10.65
C TYR A 167 1.43 4.68 11.49
N PHE A 168 0.69 4.03 12.39
CA PHE A 168 1.24 3.04 13.32
C PHE A 168 1.88 1.87 12.58
N ASP A 169 1.26 1.43 11.51
CA ASP A 169 1.66 0.34 10.64
C ASP A 169 3.01 0.58 9.91
N GLU A 170 3.37 1.84 9.68
CA GLU A 170 4.60 2.23 8.98
C GLU A 170 5.70 2.70 9.92
N LEU A 171 5.36 3.56 10.89
CA LEU A 171 6.36 4.29 11.66
C LEU A 171 6.79 3.60 12.97
N HIS A 172 5.93 2.77 13.58
CA HIS A 172 6.18 2.31 14.94
C HIS A 172 6.22 0.80 15.10
N ILE A 173 5.34 0.04 14.44
CA ILE A 173 5.23 -1.40 14.66
C ILE A 173 6.55 -2.14 14.31
N GLY A 174 7.28 -1.68 13.29
CA GLY A 174 8.57 -2.25 12.93
C GLY A 174 9.58 -2.19 14.07
N HIS A 175 9.67 -1.06 14.76
CA HIS A 175 10.56 -0.88 15.89
C HIS A 175 10.17 -1.76 17.09
N ILE A 176 8.87 -1.98 17.31
CA ILE A 176 8.40 -2.91 18.36
C ILE A 176 8.82 -4.34 18.00
N PHE A 177 8.68 -4.78 16.73
CA PHE A 177 9.14 -6.09 16.28
C PHE A 177 10.66 -6.25 16.49
N ASP A 178 11.44 -5.26 16.05
CA ASP A 178 12.90 -5.27 16.18
C ASP A 178 13.33 -5.32 17.68
N GLN A 179 12.72 -4.50 18.55
CA GLN A 179 12.98 -4.51 19.98
C GLN A 179 12.65 -5.85 20.66
N GLN A 180 11.64 -6.56 20.17
CA GLN A 180 11.21 -7.86 20.69
C GLN A 180 11.92 -9.04 19.99
N GLY A 181 12.94 -8.78 19.18
CA GLY A 181 13.72 -9.82 18.48
C GLY A 181 12.93 -10.60 17.45
N ARG A 182 11.83 -10.05 16.92
CA ARG A 182 10.97 -10.71 15.92
C ARG A 182 11.47 -10.49 14.51
N LYS A 183 11.35 -11.53 13.68
CA LYS A 183 11.88 -11.51 12.33
C LYS A 183 10.90 -10.87 11.36
N THR A 184 11.29 -9.77 10.72
CA THR A 184 10.55 -9.12 9.64
C THR A 184 11.25 -9.30 8.31
N CYS A 185 10.52 -9.77 7.28
CA CYS A 185 10.95 -9.72 5.89
C CYS A 185 10.64 -8.33 5.32
N LYS A 186 11.67 -7.63 4.86
CA LYS A 186 11.56 -6.27 4.28
C LYS A 186 11.88 -6.26 2.78
N ASP A 187 11.80 -7.42 2.12
CA ASP A 187 12.07 -7.53 0.68
C ASP A 187 11.07 -6.70 -0.13
N LEU A 188 11.55 -6.06 -1.20
CA LEU A 188 10.73 -5.28 -2.13
C LEU A 188 10.04 -6.20 -3.15
N ILE A 189 9.07 -6.98 -2.68
CA ILE A 189 8.29 -7.92 -3.50
C ILE A 189 7.07 -7.27 -4.18
N PHE A 190 6.97 -5.97 -4.15
CA PHE A 190 5.84 -5.18 -4.62
C PHE A 190 6.28 -3.99 -5.47
N ALA A 191 5.40 -3.52 -6.33
CA ALA A 191 5.57 -2.31 -7.10
C ALA A 191 4.70 -1.17 -6.52
N ASP A 192 5.28 -0.31 -5.69
CA ASP A 192 4.59 0.87 -5.17
C ASP A 192 4.80 2.06 -6.11
N ILE A 193 3.71 2.57 -6.70
CA ILE A 193 3.77 3.61 -7.73
C ILE A 193 3.79 5.00 -7.11
N MET A 194 4.82 5.77 -7.45
CA MET A 194 4.97 7.14 -6.99
C MET A 194 3.76 8.01 -7.39
N PRO A 195 3.05 8.62 -6.43
CA PRO A 195 1.79 9.32 -6.70
C PRO A 195 1.96 10.67 -7.40
N TRP A 196 3.18 11.22 -7.41
CA TRP A 196 3.51 12.53 -7.95
C TRP A 196 4.03 12.49 -9.38
N SER A 197 4.22 11.30 -9.95
CA SER A 197 4.70 11.12 -11.32
C SER A 197 3.55 10.77 -12.26
N PRO A 198 3.45 11.39 -13.45
CA PRO A 198 2.53 10.95 -14.48
C PRO A 198 2.90 9.58 -15.05
N LYS A 199 4.13 9.15 -14.84
CA LYS A 199 4.69 7.86 -15.25
C LYS A 199 4.60 6.83 -14.11
N PHE A 200 4.73 5.55 -14.45
CA PHE A 200 4.93 4.52 -13.44
C PHE A 200 6.38 4.52 -12.95
N MET A 201 6.63 5.32 -11.94
CA MET A 201 7.88 5.31 -11.18
C MET A 201 7.64 4.59 -9.87
N LEU A 202 8.56 3.71 -9.45
CA LEU A 202 8.48 3.07 -8.15
C LEU A 202 8.91 4.03 -7.05
N SER A 203 8.18 4.05 -5.94
CA SER A 203 8.51 4.83 -4.73
C SER A 203 9.73 4.25 -4.02
N TYR A 204 9.91 2.93 -4.13
CA TYR A 204 11.02 2.18 -3.55
C TYR A 204 11.76 1.42 -4.64
N ALA A 205 13.06 1.64 -4.76
CA ALA A 205 13.93 0.97 -5.71
C ALA A 205 15.34 0.90 -5.12
N GLU A 206 15.59 -0.11 -4.29
CA GLU A 206 16.90 -0.32 -3.68
C GLU A 206 17.98 -0.53 -4.74
N GLY A 207 19.10 0.16 -4.58
CA GLY A 207 20.27 0.01 -5.44
C GLY A 207 20.11 0.45 -6.90
N ARG A 208 18.94 0.98 -7.28
CA ARG A 208 18.68 1.46 -8.64
C ARG A 208 18.68 2.99 -8.68
N ASP A 209 19.38 3.53 -9.66
CA ASP A 209 19.32 4.96 -9.94
C ASP A 209 17.88 5.36 -10.27
N MET A 210 17.30 6.25 -9.45
CA MET A 210 15.94 6.78 -9.65
C MET A 210 15.76 7.39 -11.04
N ALA A 211 16.82 7.86 -11.69
CA ALA A 211 16.77 8.35 -13.07
C ALA A 211 16.49 7.22 -14.08
N LYS A 212 16.90 6.00 -13.80
CA LYS A 212 16.67 4.80 -14.64
C LYS A 212 15.27 4.23 -14.48
N ASN A 213 14.52 4.65 -13.46
CA ASN A 213 13.21 4.10 -13.07
C ASN A 213 12.02 4.80 -13.77
N ARG A 214 12.23 5.50 -14.91
CA ARG A 214 11.23 6.41 -15.48
C ARG A 214 10.34 5.83 -16.56
N ASN A 215 10.78 4.78 -17.25
CA ASN A 215 10.07 4.21 -18.38
C ASN A 215 9.67 2.78 -18.07
N ARG A 216 8.42 2.59 -17.64
CA ARG A 216 7.89 1.31 -17.18
C ARG A 216 6.45 1.14 -17.57
N VAL A 217 6.09 -0.08 -17.93
CA VAL A 217 4.73 -0.59 -18.04
C VAL A 217 4.65 -1.91 -17.31
N PHE A 218 3.44 -2.42 -17.05
CA PHE A 218 3.24 -3.74 -16.48
C PHE A 218 2.38 -4.58 -17.40
N THR A 219 2.56 -5.90 -17.34
CA THR A 219 1.60 -6.87 -17.86
C THR A 219 1.08 -7.71 -16.71
N TRP A 220 -0.18 -8.10 -16.84
CA TRP A 220 -0.78 -9.09 -15.96
C TRP A 220 -1.29 -10.24 -16.83
N GLU A 221 -0.74 -11.42 -16.61
CA GLU A 221 -0.94 -12.58 -17.46
C GLU A 221 -1.22 -13.80 -16.58
N ASN A 222 -2.43 -14.34 -16.68
CA ASN A 222 -2.84 -15.54 -15.93
C ASN A 222 -2.57 -15.46 -14.40
N GLY A 223 -2.75 -14.29 -13.78
CA GLY A 223 -2.50 -14.08 -12.36
C GLY A 223 -1.09 -13.62 -12.01
N HIS A 224 -0.16 -13.57 -12.97
CA HIS A 224 1.20 -13.09 -12.76
C HIS A 224 1.34 -11.63 -13.17
N LEU A 225 2.05 -10.84 -12.37
CA LEU A 225 2.29 -9.42 -12.59
C LEU A 225 3.75 -9.15 -12.92
N TYR A 226 4.02 -8.76 -14.17
CA TYR A 226 5.37 -8.43 -14.63
C TYR A 226 5.51 -6.94 -14.89
N SER A 227 6.64 -6.39 -14.48
CA SER A 227 7.09 -5.05 -14.84
C SER A 227 8.06 -5.13 -16.01
N HIS A 228 7.91 -4.28 -17.01
CA HIS A 228 8.82 -4.13 -18.13
C HIS A 228 9.41 -2.74 -18.10
N SER A 229 10.70 -2.61 -17.80
CA SER A 229 11.40 -1.33 -17.67
C SER A 229 12.54 -1.22 -18.66
N ILE A 230 12.89 0.03 -19.05
CA ILE A 230 14.05 0.28 -19.89
C ILE A 230 15.20 0.72 -18.99
N ILE A 231 16.24 -0.11 -18.91
CA ILE A 231 17.47 0.16 -18.15
C ILE A 231 18.65 0.00 -19.11
N ASP A 232 19.47 1.05 -19.22
CA ASP A 232 20.66 1.08 -20.09
C ASP A 232 20.42 0.63 -21.54
N GLY A 233 19.21 0.96 -22.09
CA GLY A 233 18.80 0.64 -23.46
C GLY A 233 18.24 -0.76 -23.67
N HIS A 234 18.14 -1.58 -22.65
CA HIS A 234 17.57 -2.94 -22.69
C HIS A 234 16.26 -3.00 -21.89
N ILE A 235 15.42 -4.01 -22.19
CA ILE A 235 14.22 -4.30 -21.42
C ILE A 235 14.62 -5.23 -20.28
N GLU A 236 14.34 -4.81 -19.06
CA GLU A 236 14.41 -5.64 -17.87
C GLU A 236 13.00 -5.99 -17.40
N ASN A 237 12.80 -7.23 -16.99
CA ASN A 237 11.54 -7.77 -16.50
C ASN A 237 11.70 -8.17 -15.04
N ASP A 238 10.77 -7.71 -14.20
CA ASP A 238 10.69 -8.11 -12.80
C ASP A 238 9.26 -8.60 -12.51
N GLU A 239 9.11 -9.66 -11.76
CA GLU A 239 7.81 -10.09 -11.26
C GLU A 239 7.53 -9.46 -9.89
N TYR A 240 6.27 -9.12 -9.62
CA TYR A 240 5.83 -8.52 -8.36
C TYR A 240 4.60 -9.23 -7.80
N MET A 241 4.53 -9.34 -6.48
CA MET A 241 3.36 -9.86 -5.77
C MET A 241 2.12 -8.99 -6.00
N TYR A 242 2.30 -7.69 -6.11
CA TYR A 242 1.23 -6.73 -6.45
C TYR A 242 1.80 -5.39 -6.91
N ILE A 243 0.94 -4.61 -7.59
CA ILE A 243 1.14 -3.19 -7.86
C ILE A 243 0.20 -2.38 -6.97
N HIS A 244 0.72 -1.34 -6.30
CA HIS A 244 -0.05 -0.39 -5.49
C HIS A 244 -0.10 0.96 -6.20
N PHE A 245 -1.31 1.44 -6.47
CA PHE A 245 -1.53 2.64 -7.30
C PHE A 245 -1.55 3.95 -6.50
N LEU A 246 -1.52 3.89 -5.15
CA LEU A 246 -1.48 5.05 -4.27
C LEU A 246 -2.59 6.07 -4.59
N LYS A 247 -3.85 5.61 -4.63
CA LYS A 247 -5.03 6.43 -4.96
C LYS A 247 -4.99 7.05 -6.37
N ARG A 248 -4.16 6.52 -7.26
CA ARG A 248 -4.19 6.88 -8.67
C ARG A 248 -5.49 6.39 -9.29
N ASN A 249 -6.18 7.27 -10.01
CA ASN A 249 -7.35 6.87 -10.75
C ASN A 249 -6.91 6.03 -11.96
N MET A 250 -7.29 4.75 -11.95
CA MET A 250 -7.06 3.81 -13.04
C MET A 250 -8.35 3.68 -13.85
N ASP A 251 -8.31 4.05 -15.11
CA ASP A 251 -9.42 3.90 -16.02
C ASP A 251 -9.56 2.44 -16.44
N PHE A 252 -10.77 1.94 -16.27
CA PHE A 252 -11.16 0.60 -16.66
C PHE A 252 -12.58 0.64 -17.24
N SER A 253 -12.68 1.03 -18.51
CA SER A 253 -13.95 1.26 -19.21
C SER A 253 -14.34 0.15 -20.20
N GLN A 254 -13.52 -0.90 -20.31
CA GLN A 254 -13.75 -1.98 -21.28
C GLN A 254 -14.34 -3.20 -20.59
N GLU A 255 -15.24 -3.93 -21.29
CA GLU A 255 -15.67 -5.24 -20.85
C GLU A 255 -14.50 -6.23 -20.93
N TYR A 256 -14.36 -7.07 -19.91
CA TYR A 256 -13.32 -8.08 -19.83
C TYR A 256 -13.91 -9.44 -19.49
N SER A 257 -13.25 -10.49 -19.92
CA SER A 257 -13.53 -11.86 -19.49
C SER A 257 -12.61 -12.25 -18.31
N GLU A 258 -12.94 -13.31 -17.62
CA GLU A 258 -12.12 -13.86 -16.54
C GLU A 258 -10.72 -14.31 -17.00
N GLN A 259 -10.53 -14.58 -18.28
CA GLN A 259 -9.26 -15.02 -18.88
C GLN A 259 -8.48 -13.87 -19.52
N THR A 260 -8.90 -12.62 -19.31
CA THR A 260 -8.29 -11.48 -19.97
C THR A 260 -6.93 -11.16 -19.37
N ASN A 261 -5.93 -11.06 -20.20
CA ASN A 261 -4.63 -10.51 -19.85
C ASN A 261 -4.63 -8.99 -20.07
N PHE A 262 -3.83 -8.27 -19.29
CA PHE A 262 -3.82 -6.80 -19.32
C PHE A 262 -2.43 -6.24 -19.54
N LEU A 263 -2.34 -5.23 -20.41
CA LEU A 263 -1.25 -4.27 -20.39
C LEU A 263 -1.64 -3.10 -19.47
N ILE A 264 -0.91 -2.93 -18.37
CA ILE A 264 -1.17 -1.90 -17.37
C ILE A 264 -0.21 -0.73 -17.63
N VAL A 265 -0.79 0.40 -17.97
CA VAL A 265 -0.06 1.63 -18.31
C VAL A 265 -0.52 2.76 -17.38
N PRO A 266 0.18 3.91 -17.31
CA PRO A 266 -0.25 5.00 -16.46
C PRO A 266 -1.72 5.38 -16.69
N ASN A 267 -2.52 5.22 -15.64
CA ASN A 267 -3.95 5.51 -15.52
C ASN A 267 -4.91 4.61 -16.34
N LYS A 268 -4.44 3.51 -16.93
CA LYS A 268 -5.30 2.63 -17.76
C LYS A 268 -4.90 1.16 -17.66
N PHE A 269 -5.94 0.30 -17.81
CA PHE A 269 -5.80 -1.09 -18.21
C PHE A 269 -6.17 -1.22 -19.69
N LEU A 270 -5.36 -1.92 -20.47
CA LEU A 270 -5.61 -2.22 -21.86
C LEU A 270 -5.74 -3.74 -22.01
N LEU A 271 -6.76 -4.19 -22.76
CA LEU A 271 -7.11 -5.61 -22.87
C LEU A 271 -6.06 -6.41 -23.65
N ASP A 272 -5.45 -5.88 -24.67
CA ASP A 272 -4.49 -6.60 -25.47
C ASP A 272 -3.05 -6.32 -25.00
N ILE A 273 -2.26 -7.38 -24.89
CA ILE A 273 -0.82 -7.27 -24.65
C ILE A 273 -0.09 -7.39 -26.00
N PRO A 274 0.28 -6.26 -26.63
CA PRO A 274 1.11 -6.31 -27.82
C PRO A 274 2.52 -6.76 -27.45
N GLN A 275 3.32 -7.15 -28.45
CA GLN A 275 4.72 -7.50 -28.21
C GLN A 275 5.44 -6.37 -27.46
N ILE A 276 5.95 -6.69 -26.27
CA ILE A 276 6.67 -5.73 -25.44
C ILE A 276 7.97 -5.32 -26.13
N SER A 277 8.11 -4.05 -26.38
CA SER A 277 9.27 -3.47 -27.07
C SER A 277 9.65 -2.12 -26.43
N ILE A 278 10.89 -1.69 -26.62
CA ILE A 278 11.37 -0.38 -26.17
C ILE A 278 10.46 0.74 -26.70
N ARG A 279 10.00 0.62 -27.96
CA ARG A 279 9.08 1.60 -28.57
C ARG A 279 7.74 1.65 -27.82
N LEU A 280 7.18 0.50 -27.48
CA LEU A 280 5.92 0.38 -26.74
C LEU A 280 6.06 0.97 -25.32
N ILE A 281 7.12 0.58 -24.59
CA ILE A 281 7.36 1.11 -23.24
C ILE A 281 7.53 2.63 -23.29
N LYS A 282 8.32 3.17 -24.23
CA LYS A 282 8.48 4.63 -24.40
C LYS A 282 7.16 5.31 -24.72
N LYS A 283 6.32 4.72 -25.60
CA LYS A 283 5.00 5.26 -25.99
C LYS A 283 4.10 5.41 -24.76
N TYR A 284 3.99 4.37 -23.95
CA TYR A 284 3.03 4.34 -22.85
C TYR A 284 3.59 4.89 -21.53
N SER A 285 4.91 4.90 -21.34
CA SER A 285 5.50 5.51 -20.14
C SER A 285 5.42 7.05 -20.12
N SER A 286 5.11 7.69 -21.25
CA SER A 286 4.88 9.15 -21.33
C SER A 286 3.40 9.48 -21.23
N GLY A 287 2.76 9.20 -20.12
CA GLY A 287 1.35 9.53 -19.87
C GLY A 287 1.04 11.02 -20.11
N PHE A 288 -0.22 11.33 -20.47
CA PHE A 288 -0.65 12.69 -20.79
C PHE A 288 -0.54 13.59 -19.55
N ILE A 289 0.49 14.40 -19.51
CA ILE A 289 0.97 15.15 -18.33
C ILE A 289 -0.10 16.11 -17.81
N PHE A 290 -0.84 16.79 -18.69
CA PHE A 290 -1.82 17.79 -18.31
C PHE A 290 -3.02 17.18 -17.56
N SER A 291 -3.63 16.10 -18.05
CA SER A 291 -4.76 15.46 -17.38
C SER A 291 -4.38 14.89 -16.01
N PHE A 292 -3.15 14.37 -15.89
CA PHE A 292 -2.60 13.90 -14.62
C PHE A 292 -2.48 15.05 -13.60
N TRP A 293 -1.82 16.15 -13.97
CA TRP A 293 -1.67 17.30 -13.08
C TRP A 293 -2.99 17.96 -12.72
N TRP A 294 -3.93 17.99 -13.66
CA TRP A 294 -5.27 18.50 -13.41
C TRP A 294 -6.06 17.64 -12.43
N SER A 295 -6.00 16.32 -12.55
CA SER A 295 -6.63 15.41 -11.59
C SER A 295 -5.98 15.51 -10.20
N LEU A 296 -4.66 15.63 -10.15
CA LEU A 296 -3.90 15.82 -8.91
C LEU A 296 -4.27 17.15 -8.24
N PHE A 297 -4.38 18.22 -9.01
CA PHE A 297 -4.82 19.52 -8.53
C PHE A 297 -6.24 19.45 -7.97
N LYS A 298 -7.20 18.90 -8.73
CA LYS A 298 -8.59 18.71 -8.26
C LYS A 298 -8.64 17.96 -6.94
N ARG A 299 -7.90 16.87 -6.81
CA ARG A 299 -7.85 16.03 -5.61
C ARG A 299 -7.28 16.76 -4.39
N ASN A 300 -6.29 17.63 -4.60
CA ASN A 300 -5.58 18.30 -3.51
C ASN A 300 -5.97 19.76 -3.30
N ARG A 301 -6.88 20.33 -4.12
CA ARG A 301 -7.25 21.77 -4.05
C ARG A 301 -7.72 22.24 -2.66
N HIS A 302 -8.40 21.36 -1.91
CA HIS A 302 -8.86 21.63 -0.55
C HIS A 302 -7.71 21.68 0.47
N ARG A 303 -6.54 21.15 0.14
CA ARG A 303 -5.31 21.19 0.95
C ARG A 303 -4.46 22.43 0.67
N ILE A 304 -4.77 23.16 -0.42
CA ILE A 304 -4.05 24.37 -0.81
C ILE A 304 -4.69 25.55 -0.07
N THR A 305 -4.23 25.81 1.16
CA THR A 305 -4.65 26.99 1.93
C THR A 305 -3.54 28.04 1.88
N LEU A 306 -3.95 29.33 1.95
CA LEU A 306 -3.00 30.45 1.99
C LEU A 306 -1.97 30.32 3.12
N SER A 307 -2.37 29.77 4.26
CA SER A 307 -1.46 29.51 5.38
C SER A 307 -0.40 28.45 5.06
N ARG A 308 -0.77 27.36 4.38
CA ARG A 308 0.17 26.32 3.95
C ARG A 308 1.11 26.79 2.84
N LEU A 309 0.61 27.59 1.89
CA LEU A 309 1.45 28.26 0.91
C LEU A 309 2.48 29.20 1.58
N LYS A 310 2.03 30.04 2.51
CA LYS A 310 2.92 30.91 3.27
C LYS A 310 3.97 30.11 4.06
N SER A 311 3.58 29.03 4.73
CA SER A 311 4.53 28.18 5.48
C SER A 311 5.50 27.44 4.57
N PHE A 312 5.08 26.99 3.38
CA PHE A 312 5.94 26.39 2.38
C PHE A 312 7.00 27.39 1.86
N PHE A 313 6.58 28.60 1.48
CA PHE A 313 7.51 29.64 1.04
C PHE A 313 8.47 30.08 2.15
N LYS A 314 7.97 30.19 3.40
CA LYS A 314 8.81 30.52 4.55
C LYS A 314 9.89 29.45 4.82
N ARG A 315 9.52 28.16 4.69
CA ARG A 315 10.47 27.04 4.82
C ARG A 315 11.51 27.05 3.70
N LYS A 316 11.09 27.24 2.44
CA LYS A 316 12.00 27.34 1.29
C LYS A 316 12.97 28.51 1.40
N LEU A 317 12.51 29.68 1.87
CA LEU A 317 13.37 30.82 2.14
C LEU A 317 14.37 30.54 3.28
N HIS A 318 13.95 29.81 4.30
CA HIS A 318 14.84 29.41 5.41
C HIS A 318 15.91 28.42 4.97
N GLU A 319 15.53 27.41 4.19
CA GLU A 319 16.46 26.44 3.58
C GLU A 319 17.49 27.14 2.66
N SER A 320 17.02 28.05 1.81
CA SER A 320 17.89 28.83 0.93
C SER A 320 18.91 29.69 1.70
N LYS A 321 18.45 30.37 2.78
CA LYS A 321 19.35 31.17 3.65
C LYS A 321 20.37 30.30 4.38
N LYS A 322 19.98 29.06 4.79
CA LYS A 322 20.89 28.12 5.43
C LYS A 322 21.96 27.63 4.46
N ILE A 323 21.59 27.34 3.22
CA ILE A 323 22.50 26.92 2.17
C ILE A 323 23.52 28.07 1.85
N ASN A 324 23.03 29.31 1.66
CA ASN A 324 23.87 30.45 1.40
C ASN A 324 24.88 30.68 2.54
N LYS A 325 24.46 30.57 3.79
CA LYS A 325 25.35 30.69 4.95
C LYS A 325 26.40 29.59 5.02
N MET A 326 26.06 28.37 4.57
CA MET A 326 27.04 27.27 4.48
C MET A 326 28.06 27.50 3.34
N ILE A 327 27.60 28.08 2.24
CA ILE A 327 28.52 28.49 1.12
C ILE A 327 29.48 29.59 1.57
N GLU A 328 28.99 30.65 2.21
CA GLU A 328 29.81 31.72 2.76
C GLU A 328 30.86 31.21 3.76
N GLN A 329 30.47 30.28 4.65
CA GLN A 329 31.39 29.67 5.61
C GLN A 329 32.45 28.77 4.95
N ALA A 330 32.09 28.09 3.85
CA ALA A 330 33.06 27.30 3.08
C ALA A 330 34.07 28.18 2.34
N GLU A 331 33.60 29.30 1.75
CA GLU A 331 34.50 30.27 1.08
C GLU A 331 35.47 31.00 2.03
N ASP A 332 35.02 31.27 3.28
CA ASP A 332 35.87 31.86 4.31
C ASP A 332 36.92 30.86 4.85
N ASN A 333 36.60 29.57 4.90
CA ASN A 333 37.54 28.52 5.29
C ASN A 333 38.61 28.19 4.20
N GLU A 334 38.35 28.52 2.93
CA GLU A 334 39.34 28.38 1.85
C GLU A 334 40.30 29.58 1.73
N LYS A 335 39.97 30.68 2.40
CA LYS A 335 40.82 31.93 2.38
C LYS A 335 41.79 32.05 3.57
N ASN A 336 41.66 31.17 4.58
CA ASN A 336 42.55 31.04 5.72
C ASN A 336 43.38 29.75 5.65
#